data_fbb8cb15a5caa23b7196f73cc5e50e5f
#
_entry.id   fbb8cb15a5caa23b7196f73cc5e50e5f
#
_cell.length_a   1.000
_cell.length_b   1.000
_cell.length_c   1.000
_cell.angle_alpha   90.00
_cell.angle_beta   90.00
_cell.angle_gamma   90.00
#
_symmetry.space_group_name_H-M   'P 1'
#
loop_
_entity.id
_entity.type
_entity.pdbx_description
1 polymer ?
#
loop_
_entity_poly.entity_id
_entity_poly.type
_entity_poly.pdbx_seq_one_letter_code
_entity_poly.pdbx_strand_id
1 'polypeptide(L)'
;MAHIELPAYGWTPRALQRKAWSALEHGCKTVVLAWHRRAGKDEVALHNAAIKAMQRVGNYWHLLPLQEQARKALWESVNPKTGRKRWEDAFPAEIIEHVDNQGMKLTFKNKSTWQLLGSDNYNSLVGTTPVGMTFSEAALGDPAAFAFFRPILLENDGWSLHISSVRGRNHFYNLF
;
A
#
# COMPACT_ATOMS: atom_id res chain seq x y z
N MET A 1 -20.71 -17.17 -10.70
CA MET A 1 -19.67 -16.47 -9.94
C MET A 1 -19.90 -14.98 -10.08
N ALA A 2 -19.93 -14.23 -8.97
CA ALA A 2 -20.05 -12.78 -9.07
C ALA A 2 -18.81 -12.22 -9.79
N HIS A 3 -19.03 -11.42 -10.81
CA HIS A 3 -17.94 -10.75 -11.52
C HIS A 3 -17.45 -9.62 -10.62
N ILE A 4 -16.22 -9.74 -10.11
CA ILE A 4 -15.60 -8.72 -9.25
C ILE A 4 -14.75 -7.83 -10.14
N GLU A 5 -15.10 -6.55 -10.18
CA GLU A 5 -14.35 -5.54 -10.94
C GLU A 5 -13.38 -4.80 -10.01
N LEU A 6 -12.12 -4.69 -10.41
CA LEU A 6 -11.11 -3.89 -9.74
C LEU A 6 -10.50 -2.89 -10.75
N PRO A 7 -10.30 -1.64 -10.35
CA PRO A 7 -10.52 -1.03 -9.04
C PRO A 7 -11.96 -1.06 -8.58
N ALA A 8 -12.16 -1.31 -7.27
CA ALA A 8 -13.48 -1.48 -6.68
C ALA A 8 -14.36 -0.23 -6.83
N TYR A 9 -15.67 -0.44 -6.90
CA TYR A 9 -16.72 0.60 -6.92
C TYR A 9 -16.53 1.64 -8.03
N GLY A 10 -15.97 1.23 -9.17
CA GLY A 10 -15.76 2.14 -10.31
C GLY A 10 -14.73 3.25 -10.04
N TRP A 11 -13.84 3.06 -9.08
CA TRP A 11 -12.78 4.02 -8.83
C TRP A 11 -11.88 4.21 -10.05
N THR A 12 -11.59 5.46 -10.38
CA THR A 12 -10.70 5.82 -11.48
C THR A 12 -9.68 6.85 -11.02
N PRO A 13 -8.43 6.81 -11.51
CA PRO A 13 -7.42 7.77 -11.13
C PRO A 13 -7.77 9.18 -11.64
N ARG A 14 -7.68 10.16 -10.74
CA ARG A 14 -7.82 11.59 -11.08
C ARG A 14 -6.68 12.04 -12.01
N ALA A 15 -6.83 13.16 -12.69
CA ALA A 15 -5.84 13.69 -13.65
C ALA A 15 -4.40 13.67 -13.09
N LEU A 16 -4.20 14.13 -11.84
CA LEU A 16 -2.90 14.12 -11.15
C LEU A 16 -2.34 12.69 -10.96
N GLN A 17 -3.22 11.71 -10.77
CA GLN A 17 -2.85 10.33 -10.44
C GLN A 17 -2.58 9.47 -11.68
N ARG A 18 -3.07 9.85 -12.86
CA ARG A 18 -3.05 9.02 -14.08
C ARG A 18 -1.65 8.57 -14.49
N LYS A 19 -0.65 9.46 -14.44
CA LYS A 19 0.72 9.12 -14.82
C LYS A 19 1.32 8.05 -13.90
N ALA A 20 1.11 8.21 -12.58
CA ALA A 20 1.57 7.24 -11.60
C ALA A 20 0.81 5.91 -11.72
N TRP A 21 -0.50 5.99 -11.91
CA TRP A 21 -1.34 4.80 -12.12
C TRP A 21 -0.89 4.00 -13.34
N SER A 22 -0.67 4.67 -14.47
CA SER A 22 -0.15 4.03 -15.69
C SER A 22 1.20 3.36 -15.46
N ALA A 23 2.12 3.99 -14.73
CA ALA A 23 3.40 3.37 -14.39
C ALA A 23 3.23 2.08 -13.56
N LEU A 24 2.32 2.08 -12.60
CA LEU A 24 1.99 0.91 -11.79
C LEU A 24 1.33 -0.21 -12.61
N GLU A 25 0.42 0.14 -13.51
CA GLU A 25 -0.22 -0.83 -14.44
C GLU A 25 0.80 -1.47 -15.39
N HIS A 26 1.77 -0.70 -15.89
CA HIS A 26 2.86 -1.20 -16.76
C HIS A 26 3.96 -1.95 -16.00
N GLY A 27 3.78 -2.17 -14.69
CA GLY A 27 4.67 -3.03 -13.91
C GLY A 27 5.98 -2.39 -13.47
N CYS A 28 6.04 -1.05 -13.36
CA CYS A 28 7.19 -0.39 -12.76
C CYS A 28 7.45 -0.95 -11.35
N LYS A 29 8.68 -1.42 -11.13
CA LYS A 29 9.06 -2.09 -9.87
C LYS A 29 9.25 -1.12 -8.70
N THR A 30 9.61 0.12 -8.99
CA THR A 30 9.71 1.17 -7.97
C THR A 30 9.05 2.43 -8.48
N VAL A 31 8.10 2.95 -7.73
CA VAL A 31 7.40 4.21 -8.04
C VAL A 31 7.50 5.13 -6.83
N VAL A 32 7.85 6.40 -7.07
CA VAL A 32 7.99 7.41 -6.03
C VAL A 32 7.03 8.55 -6.31
N LEU A 33 6.15 8.87 -5.34
CA LEU A 33 5.12 9.90 -5.46
C LEU A 33 5.33 10.99 -4.41
N ALA A 34 5.96 12.08 -4.81
CA ALA A 34 6.08 13.29 -4.00
C ALA A 34 4.93 14.26 -4.31
N TRP A 35 3.78 14.03 -3.70
CA TRP A 35 2.57 14.82 -3.95
C TRP A 35 2.15 15.58 -2.69
N HIS A 36 1.44 16.69 -2.88
CA HIS A 36 0.86 17.46 -1.79
C HIS A 36 -0.13 16.62 -0.94
N ARG A 37 -0.43 17.13 0.25
CA ARG A 37 -1.48 16.53 1.10
C ARG A 37 -2.81 16.51 0.35
N ARG A 38 -3.65 15.49 0.64
CA ARG A 38 -4.97 15.26 0.02
C ARG A 38 -4.93 14.94 -1.49
N ALA A 39 -3.77 14.68 -2.06
CA ALA A 39 -3.64 14.22 -3.45
C ALA A 39 -4.15 12.76 -3.67
N GLY A 40 -4.54 12.06 -2.59
CA GLY A 40 -5.03 10.68 -2.67
C GLY A 40 -3.94 9.66 -2.92
N LYS A 41 -2.76 9.86 -2.35
CA LYS A 41 -1.62 8.95 -2.47
C LYS A 41 -1.95 7.54 -1.96
N ASP A 42 -2.50 7.46 -0.74
CA ASP A 42 -2.89 6.19 -0.12
C ASP A 42 -4.03 5.51 -0.88
N GLU A 43 -4.95 6.29 -1.47
CA GLU A 43 -6.03 5.76 -2.31
C GLU A 43 -5.47 5.02 -3.52
N VAL A 44 -4.52 5.64 -4.25
CA VAL A 44 -3.80 4.98 -5.37
C VAL A 44 -3.09 3.72 -4.89
N ALA A 45 -2.42 3.78 -3.74
CA ALA A 45 -1.67 2.66 -3.18
C ALA A 45 -2.59 1.48 -2.80
N LEU A 46 -3.73 1.75 -2.18
CA LEU A 46 -4.69 0.73 -1.77
C LEU A 46 -5.31 0.02 -2.99
N HIS A 47 -5.78 0.79 -3.99
CA HIS A 47 -6.34 0.19 -5.21
C HIS A 47 -5.30 -0.59 -6.02
N ASN A 48 -4.06 -0.11 -6.09
CA ASN A 48 -2.97 -0.86 -6.71
C ASN A 48 -2.70 -2.17 -5.96
N ALA A 49 -2.64 -2.14 -4.63
CA ALA A 49 -2.43 -3.34 -3.82
C ALA A 49 -3.56 -4.36 -4.00
N ALA A 50 -4.82 -3.91 -4.10
CA ALA A 50 -5.96 -4.78 -4.35
C ALA A 50 -5.82 -5.54 -5.68
N ILE A 51 -5.49 -4.82 -6.77
CA ILE A 51 -5.29 -5.43 -8.09
C ILE A 51 -4.11 -6.41 -8.06
N LYS A 52 -2.95 -5.99 -7.52
CA LYS A 52 -1.74 -6.83 -7.47
C LYS A 52 -1.94 -8.09 -6.64
N ALA A 53 -2.67 -8.00 -5.51
CA ALA A 53 -2.98 -9.14 -4.68
C ALA A 53 -3.90 -10.17 -5.38
N MET A 54 -4.76 -9.73 -6.30
CA MET A 54 -5.59 -10.63 -7.10
C MET A 54 -4.83 -11.21 -8.30
N GLN A 55 -3.85 -10.48 -8.84
CA GLN A 55 -3.03 -10.93 -9.97
C GLN A 55 -1.95 -11.94 -9.59
N ARG A 56 -1.39 -11.81 -8.37
CA ARG A 56 -0.31 -12.67 -7.88
C ARG A 56 -0.52 -12.99 -6.40
N VAL A 57 -0.55 -14.28 -6.08
CA VAL A 57 -0.62 -14.72 -4.68
C VAL A 57 0.66 -14.34 -3.94
N GLY A 58 0.52 -13.68 -2.78
CA GLY A 58 1.66 -13.26 -1.97
C GLY A 58 1.28 -12.35 -0.82
N ASN A 59 2.29 -11.92 -0.09
CA ASN A 59 2.14 -10.98 1.02
C ASN A 59 2.36 -9.56 0.53
N TYR A 60 1.41 -8.68 0.81
CA TYR A 60 1.43 -7.26 0.45
C TYR A 60 1.39 -6.41 1.71
N TRP A 61 2.29 -5.46 1.82
CA TRP A 61 2.40 -4.62 3.01
C TRP A 61 2.25 -3.14 2.69
N HIS A 62 1.61 -2.45 3.62
CA HIS A 62 1.48 -1.00 3.59
C HIS A 62 2.05 -0.47 4.90
N LEU A 63 3.19 0.21 4.84
CA LEU A 63 3.91 0.71 6.00
C LEU A 63 3.69 2.21 6.18
N LEU A 64 3.40 2.62 7.42
CA LEU A 64 3.50 3.99 7.87
C LEU A 64 4.68 4.12 8.86
N PRO A 65 5.15 5.32 9.18
CA PRO A 65 6.25 5.50 10.14
C PRO A 65 6.00 4.81 11.47
N LEU A 66 4.78 4.90 12.01
CA LEU A 66 4.39 4.29 13.28
C LEU A 66 3.15 3.41 13.14
N GLN A 67 3.12 2.29 13.88
CA GLN A 67 1.98 1.36 13.91
C GLN A 67 0.67 2.03 14.33
N GLU A 68 0.72 2.93 15.32
CA GLU A 68 -0.45 3.67 15.77
C GLU A 68 -0.99 4.64 14.71
N GLN A 69 -0.11 5.26 13.93
CA GLN A 69 -0.51 6.10 12.81
C GLN A 69 -1.20 5.27 11.71
N ALA A 70 -0.67 4.09 11.43
CA ALA A 70 -1.26 3.16 10.48
C ALA A 70 -2.71 2.83 10.87
N ARG A 71 -2.93 2.50 12.14
CA ARG A 71 -4.25 2.21 12.67
C ARG A 71 -5.22 3.38 12.51
N LYS A 72 -4.85 4.55 12.98
CA LYS A 72 -5.71 5.75 12.96
C LYS A 72 -5.95 6.29 11.54
N ALA A 73 -4.91 6.31 10.71
CA ALA A 73 -4.97 6.98 9.41
C ALA A 73 -5.67 6.14 8.32
N LEU A 74 -5.54 4.82 8.36
CA LEU A 74 -6.04 3.94 7.30
C LEU A 74 -6.98 2.85 7.80
N TRP A 75 -6.66 2.16 8.92
CA TRP A 75 -7.46 1.02 9.36
C TRP A 75 -8.82 1.43 9.94
N GLU A 76 -8.83 2.42 10.83
CA GLU A 76 -10.03 2.90 11.51
C GLU A 76 -10.69 4.08 10.80
N SER A 77 -9.93 4.78 9.95
CA SER A 77 -10.41 5.99 9.30
C SER A 77 -11.54 5.70 8.30
N VAL A 78 -12.63 6.43 8.46
CA VAL A 78 -13.81 6.36 7.58
C VAL A 78 -13.72 7.41 6.49
N ASN A 79 -14.05 7.03 5.27
CA ASN A 79 -14.23 7.95 4.16
C ASN A 79 -15.62 8.62 4.28
N PRO A 80 -15.70 9.94 4.52
CA PRO A 80 -16.98 10.62 4.74
C PRO A 80 -17.90 10.61 3.52
N LYS A 81 -17.37 10.35 2.32
CA LYS A 81 -18.16 10.30 1.10
C LYS A 81 -18.88 8.97 0.91
N THR A 82 -18.27 7.88 1.36
CA THR A 82 -18.78 6.52 1.15
C THR A 82 -19.31 5.88 2.43
N GLY A 83 -18.95 6.41 3.60
CA GLY A 83 -19.27 5.81 4.90
C GLY A 83 -18.49 4.54 5.21
N ARG A 84 -17.61 4.09 4.32
CA ARG A 84 -16.76 2.91 4.48
C ARG A 84 -15.40 3.28 5.09
N LYS A 85 -14.72 2.31 5.68
CA LYS A 85 -13.31 2.47 6.03
C LYS A 85 -12.48 2.66 4.76
N ARG A 86 -11.36 3.37 4.86
CA ARG A 86 -10.54 3.70 3.68
C ARG A 86 -10.05 2.47 2.93
N TRP A 87 -9.69 1.41 3.64
CA TRP A 87 -9.30 0.16 3.00
C TRP A 87 -10.48 -0.58 2.36
N GLU A 88 -11.70 -0.48 2.92
CA GLU A 88 -12.90 -1.08 2.35
C GLU A 88 -13.28 -0.47 0.98
N ASP A 89 -12.91 0.78 0.73
CA ASP A 89 -13.12 1.41 -0.58
C ASP A 89 -12.27 0.75 -1.69
N ALA A 90 -11.14 0.14 -1.34
CA ALA A 90 -10.24 -0.50 -2.31
C ALA A 90 -10.35 -2.04 -2.31
N PHE A 91 -10.66 -2.64 -1.16
CA PHE A 91 -10.78 -4.09 -0.98
C PHE A 91 -12.24 -4.45 -0.73
N PRO A 92 -13.03 -4.78 -1.78
CA PRO A 92 -14.45 -5.13 -1.61
C PRO A 92 -14.59 -6.45 -0.83
N ALA A 93 -15.68 -6.56 -0.06
CA ALA A 93 -15.94 -7.73 0.79
C ALA A 93 -15.92 -9.06 0.04
N GLU A 94 -16.27 -9.03 -1.23
CA GLU A 94 -16.33 -10.19 -2.10
C GLU A 94 -14.99 -10.90 -2.29
N ILE A 95 -13.84 -10.18 -2.20
CA ILE A 95 -12.51 -10.77 -2.31
C ILE A 95 -11.93 -11.19 -0.96
N ILE A 96 -12.49 -10.70 0.16
CA ILE A 96 -11.98 -10.94 1.51
C ILE A 96 -12.47 -12.28 2.04
N GLU A 97 -11.59 -13.07 2.60
CA GLU A 97 -11.89 -14.31 3.34
C GLU A 97 -11.92 -14.05 4.85
N HIS A 98 -10.95 -13.28 5.35
CA HIS A 98 -10.82 -13.02 6.79
C HIS A 98 -10.25 -11.63 7.05
N VAL A 99 -10.73 -11.00 8.13
CA VAL A 99 -10.25 -9.70 8.64
C VAL A 99 -9.72 -9.87 10.05
N ASP A 100 -8.43 -9.66 10.25
CA ASP A 100 -7.80 -9.55 11.56
C ASP A 100 -7.68 -8.08 11.96
N ASN A 101 -8.59 -7.63 12.82
CA ASN A 101 -8.61 -6.25 13.29
C ASN A 101 -7.44 -5.91 14.23
N GLN A 102 -6.93 -6.88 14.98
CA GLN A 102 -5.82 -6.66 15.89
C GLN A 102 -4.51 -6.50 15.11
N GLY A 103 -4.25 -7.39 14.19
CA GLY A 103 -3.07 -7.37 13.31
C GLY A 103 -3.19 -6.44 12.11
N MET A 104 -4.35 -5.77 11.92
CA MET A 104 -4.64 -4.93 10.74
C MET A 104 -4.32 -5.67 9.42
N LYS A 105 -4.80 -6.91 9.31
CA LYS A 105 -4.48 -7.80 8.20
C LYS A 105 -5.75 -8.29 7.52
N LEU A 106 -5.72 -8.29 6.20
CA LEU A 106 -6.72 -8.91 5.35
C LEU A 106 -6.14 -10.20 4.75
N THR A 107 -6.92 -11.28 4.79
CA THR A 107 -6.65 -12.49 4.02
C THR A 107 -7.68 -12.58 2.92
N PHE A 108 -7.24 -12.75 1.68
CA PHE A 108 -8.12 -12.84 0.52
C PHE A 108 -8.44 -14.29 0.16
N LYS A 109 -9.54 -14.50 -0.56
CA LYS A 109 -9.99 -15.82 -0.99
C LYS A 109 -8.97 -16.57 -1.86
N ASN A 110 -8.10 -15.85 -2.58
CA ASN A 110 -6.98 -16.44 -3.33
C ASN A 110 -5.75 -16.75 -2.46
N LYS A 111 -5.84 -16.56 -1.12
CA LYS A 111 -4.76 -16.75 -0.13
C LYS A 111 -3.69 -15.67 -0.09
N SER A 112 -3.78 -14.65 -0.92
CA SER A 112 -2.96 -13.45 -0.73
C SER A 112 -3.30 -12.76 0.58
N THR A 113 -2.37 -11.98 1.11
CA THR A 113 -2.61 -11.14 2.30
C THR A 113 -2.22 -9.70 2.04
N TRP A 114 -2.96 -8.78 2.64
CA TRP A 114 -2.56 -7.40 2.76
C TRP A 114 -2.53 -7.01 4.24
N GLN A 115 -1.47 -6.35 4.67
CA GLN A 115 -1.29 -5.97 6.06
C GLN A 115 -0.77 -4.55 6.18
N LEU A 116 -1.32 -3.82 7.15
CA LEU A 116 -0.92 -2.48 7.51
C LEU A 116 0.02 -2.53 8.71
N LEU A 117 1.20 -1.94 8.58
CA LEU A 117 2.31 -2.08 9.53
C LEU A 117 2.95 -0.73 9.86
N GLY A 118 3.63 -0.65 10.99
CA GLY A 118 4.59 0.42 11.29
C GLY A 118 5.99 0.07 10.81
N SER A 119 6.69 1.03 10.21
CA SER A 119 8.09 0.84 9.82
C SER A 119 9.08 1.01 10.99
N ASP A 120 8.61 1.49 12.13
CA ASP A 120 9.38 1.64 13.37
C ASP A 120 9.85 0.31 13.97
N ASN A 121 9.20 -0.79 13.60
CA ASN A 121 9.53 -2.14 14.08
C ASN A 121 9.81 -3.13 12.93
N TYR A 122 10.47 -2.67 11.86
CA TYR A 122 10.72 -3.51 10.69
C TYR A 122 11.57 -4.77 11.00
N ASN A 123 12.39 -4.75 12.05
CA ASN A 123 13.17 -5.90 12.47
C ASN A 123 12.31 -7.10 12.91
N SER A 124 11.09 -6.86 13.41
CA SER A 124 10.15 -7.93 13.77
C SER A 124 9.58 -8.68 12.56
N LEU A 125 9.77 -8.13 11.37
CA LEU A 125 9.27 -8.66 10.10
C LEU A 125 10.30 -9.55 9.39
N VAL A 126 11.44 -9.82 10.04
CA VAL A 126 12.48 -10.71 9.53
C VAL A 126 11.90 -12.12 9.30
N GLY A 127 12.28 -12.72 8.17
CA GLY A 127 11.80 -14.07 7.80
C GLY A 127 10.49 -14.09 7.02
N THR A 128 9.87 -12.94 6.79
CA THR A 128 8.71 -12.82 5.92
C THR A 128 9.11 -12.32 4.52
N THR A 129 8.38 -12.75 3.51
CA THR A 129 8.71 -12.49 2.09
C THR A 129 7.61 -11.70 1.41
N PRO A 130 7.58 -10.35 1.55
CA PRO A 130 6.63 -9.54 0.82
C PRO A 130 6.96 -9.54 -0.68
N VAL A 131 5.91 -9.50 -1.49
CA VAL A 131 6.01 -9.36 -2.95
C VAL A 131 5.58 -7.96 -3.43
N GLY A 132 4.99 -7.18 -2.55
CA GLY A 132 4.62 -5.79 -2.82
C GLY A 132 4.57 -4.97 -1.55
N MET A 133 5.16 -3.78 -1.59
CA MET A 133 5.24 -2.89 -0.43
C MET A 133 4.89 -1.46 -0.81
N THR A 134 4.08 -0.82 0.03
CA THR A 134 3.87 0.63 0.02
C THR A 134 4.51 1.24 1.25
N PHE A 135 5.34 2.26 1.06
CA PHE A 135 5.90 3.09 2.14
C PHE A 135 5.15 4.43 2.13
N SER A 136 4.15 4.56 3.00
CA SER A 136 3.37 5.80 3.15
C SER A 136 4.04 6.73 4.14
N GLU A 137 3.96 8.06 3.87
CA GLU A 137 4.71 9.10 4.59
C GLU A 137 6.21 8.77 4.65
N ALA A 138 6.75 8.25 3.53
CA ALA A 138 8.11 7.75 3.41
C ALA A 138 9.19 8.76 3.82
N ALA A 139 8.94 10.07 3.66
CA ALA A 139 9.85 11.12 4.12
C ALA A 139 10.00 11.20 5.65
N LEU A 140 9.12 10.56 6.41
CA LEU A 140 9.13 10.49 7.88
C LEU A 140 9.53 9.11 8.40
N GLY A 141 9.52 8.08 7.53
CA GLY A 141 9.89 6.72 7.88
C GLY A 141 11.41 6.55 8.05
N ASP A 142 11.81 5.46 8.69
CA ASP A 142 13.21 5.07 8.78
C ASP A 142 13.71 4.56 7.41
N PRO A 143 14.72 5.19 6.79
CA PRO A 143 15.28 4.73 5.53
C PRO A 143 15.88 3.32 5.61
N ALA A 144 16.29 2.86 6.78
CA ALA A 144 16.79 1.51 6.99
C ALA A 144 15.73 0.44 6.69
N ALA A 145 14.47 0.72 6.93
CA ALA A 145 13.39 -0.20 6.61
C ALA A 145 13.34 -0.54 5.11
N PHE A 146 13.44 0.46 4.23
CA PHE A 146 13.48 0.20 2.79
C PHE A 146 14.77 -0.51 2.38
N ALA A 147 15.92 -0.09 2.90
CA ALA A 147 17.19 -0.75 2.60
C ALA A 147 17.18 -2.23 2.98
N PHE A 148 16.51 -2.56 4.10
CA PHE A 148 16.32 -3.93 4.56
C PHE A 148 15.45 -4.79 3.63
N PHE A 149 14.31 -4.25 3.16
CA PHE A 149 13.37 -5.02 2.34
C PHE A 149 13.71 -5.02 0.84
N ARG A 150 14.51 -4.07 0.36
CA ARG A 150 14.86 -3.97 -1.06
C ARG A 150 15.45 -5.26 -1.65
N PRO A 151 16.43 -5.95 -1.02
CA PRO A 151 16.93 -7.23 -1.54
C PRO A 151 15.84 -8.30 -1.64
N ILE A 152 14.96 -8.39 -0.63
CA ILE A 152 13.86 -9.36 -0.59
C ILE A 152 12.88 -9.12 -1.73
N LEU A 153 12.53 -7.86 -2.00
CA LEU A 153 11.66 -7.51 -3.11
C LEU A 153 12.31 -7.83 -4.47
N LEU A 154 13.61 -7.60 -4.61
CA LEU A 154 14.34 -7.92 -5.85
C LEU A 154 14.39 -9.44 -6.09
N GLU A 155 14.68 -10.23 -5.05
CA GLU A 155 14.70 -11.70 -5.14
C GLU A 155 13.34 -12.28 -5.52
N ASN A 156 12.27 -11.71 -4.99
CA ASN A 156 10.90 -12.16 -5.24
C ASN A 156 10.23 -11.51 -6.46
N ASP A 157 10.99 -10.79 -7.29
CA ASP A 157 10.41 -9.99 -8.40
C ASP A 157 9.24 -9.10 -7.93
N GLY A 158 9.41 -8.51 -6.75
CA GLY A 158 8.44 -7.66 -6.08
C GLY A 158 8.45 -6.22 -6.58
N TRP A 159 7.58 -5.40 -5.96
CA TRP A 159 7.49 -3.97 -6.26
C TRP A 159 7.44 -3.14 -4.98
N SER A 160 7.84 -1.87 -5.09
CA SER A 160 7.72 -0.88 -4.03
C SER A 160 7.11 0.42 -4.52
N LEU A 161 6.23 0.99 -3.71
CA LEU A 161 5.60 2.29 -3.93
C LEU A 161 5.93 3.19 -2.73
N HIS A 162 6.64 4.29 -2.99
CA HIS A 162 7.01 5.26 -1.96
C HIS A 162 6.18 6.51 -2.13
N ILE A 163 5.36 6.83 -1.13
CA ILE A 163 4.46 7.98 -1.17
C ILE A 163 4.70 8.92 0.02
N SER A 164 4.85 10.20 -0.25
CA SER A 164 4.99 11.21 0.80
C SER A 164 4.61 12.59 0.31
N SER A 165 4.40 13.49 1.26
CA SER A 165 4.43 14.94 0.99
C SER A 165 5.88 15.41 0.95
N VAL A 166 6.16 16.43 0.15
CA VAL A 166 7.49 17.05 0.08
C VAL A 166 7.86 17.64 1.45
N ARG A 167 9.04 17.28 1.96
CA ARG A 167 9.57 17.72 3.27
C ARG A 167 11.05 18.09 3.19
N GLY A 168 11.41 18.90 2.20
CA GLY A 168 12.79 19.31 1.97
C GLY A 168 13.67 18.19 1.40
N ARG A 169 14.99 18.37 1.45
CA ARG A 169 15.97 17.41 0.97
C ARG A 169 16.30 16.39 2.09
N ASN A 170 15.70 15.21 2.00
CA ASN A 170 15.89 14.11 2.93
C ASN A 170 16.10 12.80 2.15
N HIS A 171 16.14 11.65 2.84
CA HIS A 171 16.30 10.34 2.20
C HIS A 171 15.22 10.04 1.14
N PHE A 172 13.99 10.53 1.32
CA PHE A 172 12.92 10.38 0.33
C PHE A 172 13.22 11.17 -0.95
N TYR A 173 13.81 12.36 -0.83
CA TYR A 173 14.27 13.14 -1.98
C TYR A 173 15.33 12.37 -2.81
N ASN A 174 16.18 11.57 -2.16
CA ASN A 174 17.23 10.81 -2.84
C ASN A 174 16.70 9.57 -3.60
N LEU A 175 15.40 9.26 -3.51
CA LEU A 175 14.76 8.21 -4.29
C LEU A 175 14.33 8.67 -5.70
N PHE A 176 14.34 9.98 -5.96
CA PHE A 176 14.11 10.55 -7.28
C PHE A 176 15.42 10.48 -8.11
#